data_d2bb3d4f47fae412ce57071fd5bf58a8
#
_entry.id   d2bb3d4f47fae412ce57071fd5bf58a8
#
_cell.length_a   1.000
_cell.length_b   1.000
_cell.length_c   1.000
_cell.angle_alpha   90.00
_cell.angle_beta   90.00
_cell.angle_gamma   90.00
#
_symmetry.space_group_name_H-M   'P 1'
#
loop_
_entity.id
_entity.type
_entity.pdbx_description
1 polymer ?
#
loop_
_entity_poly.entity_id
_entity_poly.type
_entity_poly.pdbx_seq_one_letter_code
_entity_poly.pdbx_strand_id
1 'polypeptide(L)'
;MCAGFAKYKKSEIKEGLSSQDKMLRTLYGTRTGRILLNLLVRPGVSKFAGLIMDSSISKVAIKPFIRKNDIDMSNCLKHEFRSYNDFFKRRLESDARIPDTKENGFVSPCDSRLTVYDIDDTSHAIFNIKDSQYSLEQLFRDKKLAERYRGGRLWLFRLCVDDYHRYIYNVSGRQSDVRRIEGVYHTVNPIASEYYRIYKENTREYCLIKSENAGTIAYMEVGALLVGKIENRNIRKCTVKKGQEKGNFAFGGSTIILVTQKDKVTPLMEIAGNSSEHVETRVRQGELVGFIN
;
A
#
# COMPACT_ATOMS: atom_id res chain seq x y z
N MET A 1 9.06 -6.32 -26.22
CA MET A 1 10.20 -6.41 -25.28
C MET A 1 9.63 -6.14 -23.89
N CYS A 2 9.58 -7.15 -23.02
CA CYS A 2 9.15 -6.97 -21.63
C CYS A 2 10.26 -6.21 -20.91
N ALA A 3 9.97 -4.98 -20.47
CA ALA A 3 10.85 -4.30 -19.54
C ALA A 3 10.90 -5.14 -18.25
N GLY A 4 12.06 -5.69 -17.92
CA GLY A 4 12.23 -6.49 -16.70
C GLY A 4 11.94 -5.66 -15.46
N PHE A 5 11.28 -6.25 -14.48
CA PHE A 5 10.99 -5.60 -13.19
C PHE A 5 12.28 -5.27 -12.45
N ALA A 6 12.39 -4.07 -11.91
CA ALA A 6 13.54 -3.69 -11.11
C ALA A 6 13.50 -4.42 -9.75
N LYS A 7 14.48 -5.29 -9.50
CA LYS A 7 14.63 -6.02 -8.23
C LYS A 7 15.23 -5.10 -7.16
N TYR A 8 14.54 -4.96 -6.04
CA TYR A 8 15.11 -4.35 -4.84
C TYR A 8 15.66 -5.43 -3.91
N LYS A 9 16.96 -5.74 -4.04
CA LYS A 9 17.65 -6.61 -3.09
C LYS A 9 17.83 -5.91 -1.74
N LYS A 10 17.75 -6.70 -0.64
CA LYS A 10 18.09 -6.25 0.71
C LYS A 10 19.53 -5.69 0.81
N SER A 11 20.42 -6.09 -0.13
CA SER A 11 21.82 -5.64 -0.26
C SER A 11 21.99 -4.32 -1.00
N GLU A 12 20.97 -3.83 -1.71
CA GLU A 12 20.99 -2.47 -2.30
C GLU A 12 20.53 -1.38 -1.31
N ILE A 13 20.19 -1.76 -0.09
CA ILE A 13 20.25 -0.86 1.04
C ILE A 13 21.72 -0.53 1.21
N LYS A 14 22.13 0.64 0.62
CA LYS A 14 23.48 1.19 0.74
C LYS A 14 24.05 0.87 2.11
N GLU A 15 25.28 0.40 2.16
CA GLU A 15 26.07 0.30 3.39
C GLU A 15 26.00 1.62 4.15
N GLY A 16 25.15 1.68 5.15
CA GLY A 16 24.83 2.84 5.96
C GLY A 16 23.32 3.10 5.98
N LEU A 17 22.72 2.87 7.15
CA LEU A 17 21.33 3.26 7.44
C LEU A 17 21.13 4.73 7.05
N SER A 18 20.09 5.03 6.30
CA SER A 18 19.71 6.41 6.00
C SER A 18 19.46 7.18 7.31
N SER A 19 19.59 8.50 7.30
CA SER A 19 19.26 9.31 8.50
C SER A 19 17.84 9.05 8.99
N GLN A 20 16.92 8.77 8.09
CA GLN A 20 15.54 8.38 8.39
C GLN A 20 15.47 7.03 9.11
N ASP A 21 16.24 6.05 8.66
CA ASP A 21 16.27 4.70 9.28
C ASP A 21 16.87 4.74 10.69
N LYS A 22 17.93 5.55 10.89
CA LYS A 22 18.53 5.78 12.22
C LYS A 22 17.52 6.41 13.18
N MET A 23 16.78 7.43 12.71
CA MET A 23 15.73 8.08 13.49
C MET A 23 14.61 7.11 13.85
N LEU A 24 14.16 6.28 12.91
CA LEU A 24 13.13 5.27 13.14
C LEU A 24 13.61 4.21 14.13
N ARG A 25 14.83 3.70 14.01
CA ARG A 25 15.39 2.75 14.97
C ARG A 25 15.46 3.33 16.39
N THR A 26 15.84 4.61 16.54
CA THR A 26 15.82 5.28 17.83
C THR A 26 14.40 5.43 18.37
N LEU A 27 13.46 5.86 17.51
CA LEU A 27 12.06 6.08 17.89
C LEU A 27 11.35 4.77 18.32
N TYR A 28 11.58 3.68 17.60
CA TYR A 28 10.94 2.38 17.86
C TYR A 28 11.72 1.51 18.86
N GLY A 29 13.05 1.58 18.86
CA GLY A 29 13.92 0.70 19.62
C GLY A 29 14.23 1.15 21.06
N THR A 30 14.13 2.45 21.38
CA THR A 30 14.46 2.97 22.71
C THR A 30 13.22 3.18 23.59
N ARG A 31 13.38 3.17 24.93
CA ARG A 31 12.29 3.44 25.88
C ARG A 31 11.72 4.85 25.71
N THR A 32 12.58 5.85 25.64
CA THR A 32 12.20 7.26 25.44
C THR A 32 11.56 7.48 24.06
N GLY A 33 12.11 6.86 23.02
CA GLY A 33 11.53 6.88 21.67
C GLY A 33 10.12 6.32 21.65
N ARG A 34 9.84 5.20 22.32
CA ARG A 34 8.50 4.62 22.40
C ARG A 34 7.50 5.49 23.15
N ILE A 35 7.90 6.25 24.15
CA ILE A 35 7.02 7.24 24.81
C ILE A 35 6.60 8.31 23.79
N LEU A 36 7.56 8.86 23.04
CA LEU A 36 7.27 9.83 21.99
C LEU A 36 6.44 9.22 20.87
N LEU A 37 6.76 7.99 20.46
CA LEU A 37 6.01 7.25 19.45
C LEU A 37 4.54 7.10 19.82
N ASN A 38 4.23 6.73 21.07
CA ASN A 38 2.86 6.58 21.56
C ASN A 38 2.03 7.88 21.45
N LEU A 39 2.68 9.03 21.45
CA LEU A 39 2.02 10.30 21.17
C LEU A 39 1.84 10.51 19.67
N LEU A 40 2.90 10.28 18.88
CA LEU A 40 2.91 10.52 17.44
C LEU A 40 1.96 9.63 16.65
N VAL A 41 1.75 8.38 17.07
CA VAL A 41 0.84 7.44 16.37
C VAL A 41 -0.64 7.71 16.61
N ARG A 42 -0.98 8.65 17.48
CA ARG A 42 -2.39 8.98 17.76
C ARG A 42 -3.06 9.67 16.58
N PRO A 43 -4.34 9.33 16.30
CA PRO A 43 -5.09 9.95 15.19
C PRO A 43 -5.17 11.47 15.24
N GLY A 44 -5.21 12.06 16.45
CA GLY A 44 -5.22 13.52 16.64
C GLY A 44 -3.97 14.22 16.11
N VAL A 45 -2.79 13.64 16.35
CA VAL A 45 -1.51 14.16 15.86
C VAL A 45 -1.44 14.08 14.33
N SER A 46 -1.87 12.95 13.76
CA SER A 46 -1.94 12.79 12.30
C SER A 46 -2.91 13.78 11.65
N LYS A 47 -4.06 14.05 12.28
CA LYS A 47 -4.99 15.08 11.80
C LYS A 47 -4.38 16.47 11.79
N PHE A 48 -3.68 16.84 12.88
CA PHE A 48 -2.99 18.14 13.00
C PHE A 48 -1.87 18.28 11.97
N ALA A 49 -1.03 17.25 11.81
CA ALA A 49 -0.02 17.22 10.76
C ALA A 49 -0.64 17.36 9.36
N GLY A 50 -1.77 16.70 9.10
CA GLY A 50 -2.53 16.84 7.86
C GLY A 50 -2.95 18.28 7.58
N LEU A 51 -3.45 19.01 8.58
CA LEU A 51 -3.83 20.44 8.45
C LEU A 51 -2.63 21.31 8.06
N ILE A 52 -1.46 21.06 8.66
CA ILE A 52 -0.22 21.77 8.28
C ILE A 52 0.15 21.46 6.82
N MET A 53 0.07 20.19 6.41
CA MET A 53 0.39 19.78 5.03
C MET A 53 -0.63 20.27 4.00
N ASP A 54 -1.85 20.59 4.41
CA ASP A 54 -2.87 21.23 3.58
C ASP A 54 -2.70 22.76 3.48
N SER A 55 -1.90 23.36 4.37
CA SER A 55 -1.66 24.80 4.38
C SER A 55 -0.74 25.24 3.24
N SER A 56 -0.87 26.52 2.81
CA SER A 56 0.01 27.10 1.78
C SER A 56 1.48 27.21 2.22
N ILE A 57 1.75 27.28 3.52
CA ILE A 57 3.10 27.34 4.10
C ILE A 57 3.89 26.07 3.75
N SER A 58 3.20 24.91 3.67
CA SER A 58 3.83 23.62 3.37
C SER A 58 4.47 23.54 1.97
N LYS A 59 4.16 24.47 1.06
CA LYS A 59 4.75 24.54 -0.29
C LYS A 59 6.27 24.60 -0.29
N VAL A 60 6.85 25.23 0.73
CA VAL A 60 8.33 25.39 0.83
C VAL A 60 9.05 24.04 0.85
N ALA A 61 8.37 22.98 1.30
CA ALA A 61 8.92 21.64 1.38
C ALA A 61 8.88 20.87 0.03
N ILE A 62 8.11 21.33 -0.97
CA ILE A 62 7.88 20.59 -2.22
C ILE A 62 9.18 20.46 -3.04
N LYS A 63 9.83 21.60 -3.37
CA LYS A 63 11.05 21.59 -4.20
C LYS A 63 12.19 20.79 -3.57
N PRO A 64 12.52 20.96 -2.27
CA PRO A 64 13.52 20.13 -1.60
C PRO A 64 13.16 18.64 -1.61
N PHE A 65 11.89 18.30 -1.44
CA PHE A 65 11.43 16.92 -1.43
C PHE A 65 11.56 16.26 -2.82
N ILE A 66 11.15 16.95 -3.90
CA ILE A 66 11.32 16.48 -5.28
C ILE A 66 12.79 16.18 -5.57
N ARG A 67 13.69 17.13 -5.24
CA ARG A 67 15.14 16.96 -5.48
C ARG A 67 15.75 15.82 -4.67
N LYS A 68 15.38 15.71 -3.37
CA LYS A 68 15.93 14.68 -2.47
C LYS A 68 15.54 13.27 -2.90
N ASN A 69 14.33 13.09 -3.44
CA ASN A 69 13.77 11.79 -3.78
C ASN A 69 13.78 11.52 -5.29
N ASP A 70 14.40 12.41 -6.08
CA ASP A 70 14.49 12.29 -7.55
C ASP A 70 13.14 12.00 -8.21
N ILE A 71 12.11 12.79 -7.83
CA ILE A 71 10.75 12.56 -8.32
C ILE A 71 10.64 13.12 -9.74
N ASP A 72 10.34 12.25 -10.69
CA ASP A 72 10.03 12.63 -12.06
C ASP A 72 8.69 13.36 -12.12
N MET A 73 8.74 14.61 -12.54
CA MET A 73 7.58 15.49 -12.69
C MET A 73 7.13 15.63 -14.16
N SER A 74 7.83 15.01 -15.11
CA SER A 74 7.58 15.19 -16.55
C SER A 74 6.16 14.84 -16.97
N ASN A 75 5.58 13.81 -16.33
CA ASN A 75 4.24 13.33 -16.62
C ASN A 75 3.17 13.90 -15.68
N CYS A 76 3.45 14.98 -14.96
CA CYS A 76 2.47 15.60 -14.08
C CYS A 76 1.57 16.57 -14.84
N LEU A 77 0.24 16.41 -14.70
CA LEU A 77 -0.75 17.34 -15.26
C LEU A 77 -0.60 18.78 -14.76
N LYS A 78 0.03 18.98 -13.61
CA LYS A 78 0.13 20.28 -12.95
C LYS A 78 1.49 20.40 -12.28
N HIS A 79 2.14 21.54 -12.46
CA HIS A 79 3.45 21.85 -11.88
C HIS A 79 3.40 22.86 -10.74
N GLU A 80 2.24 23.53 -10.54
CA GLU A 80 2.00 24.42 -9.43
C GLU A 80 1.00 23.83 -8.46
N PHE A 81 1.34 23.81 -7.18
CA PHE A 81 0.56 23.20 -6.11
C PHE A 81 0.19 24.23 -5.04
N ARG A 82 -0.99 24.06 -4.45
CA ARG A 82 -1.50 24.95 -3.39
C ARG A 82 -0.88 24.62 -2.03
N SER A 83 -0.49 23.34 -1.83
CA SER A 83 0.06 22.82 -0.58
C SER A 83 0.90 21.59 -0.86
N TYR A 84 1.59 21.08 0.16
CA TYR A 84 2.33 19.82 0.04
C TYR A 84 1.41 18.63 -0.24
N ASN A 85 0.23 18.56 0.40
CA ASN A 85 -0.75 17.52 0.10
C ASN A 85 -1.31 17.61 -1.32
N ASP A 86 -1.48 18.82 -1.88
CA ASP A 86 -1.89 18.99 -3.28
C ASP A 86 -0.83 18.40 -4.25
N PHE A 87 0.47 18.60 -3.94
CA PHE A 87 1.56 17.95 -4.65
C PHE A 87 1.58 16.42 -4.45
N PHE A 88 1.41 15.97 -3.22
CA PHE A 88 1.46 14.54 -2.88
C PHE A 88 0.33 13.75 -3.59
N LYS A 89 -0.85 14.37 -3.71
CA LYS A 89 -2.02 13.84 -4.43
C LYS A 89 -2.02 14.22 -5.93
N ARG A 90 -0.86 14.62 -6.49
CA ARG A 90 -0.72 15.04 -7.89
C ARG A 90 -1.41 14.06 -8.84
N ARG A 91 -1.81 14.55 -9.99
CA ARG A 91 -2.30 13.72 -11.09
C ARG A 91 -1.23 13.62 -12.17
N LEU A 92 -1.15 12.46 -12.76
CA LEU A 92 -0.33 12.21 -13.93
C LEU A 92 -1.18 12.31 -15.19
N GLU A 93 -0.52 12.50 -16.32
CA GLU A 93 -1.14 12.41 -17.65
C GLU A 93 -1.77 11.04 -17.84
N SER A 94 -2.80 10.97 -18.68
CA SER A 94 -3.62 9.77 -18.85
C SER A 94 -2.86 8.57 -19.42
N ASP A 95 -1.77 8.82 -20.14
CA ASP A 95 -0.89 7.82 -20.75
C ASP A 95 0.27 7.39 -19.84
N ALA A 96 0.51 8.11 -18.74
CA ALA A 96 1.63 7.82 -17.82
C ALA A 96 1.46 6.49 -17.05
N ARG A 97 0.24 6.01 -16.89
CA ARG A 97 -0.11 4.78 -16.16
C ARG A 97 -1.28 4.06 -16.85
N ILE A 98 -1.00 3.48 -18.02
CA ILE A 98 -2.00 2.69 -18.78
C ILE A 98 -2.08 1.30 -18.19
N PRO A 99 -3.25 0.84 -17.70
CA PRO A 99 -3.41 -0.51 -17.21
C PRO A 99 -3.24 -1.55 -18.33
N ASP A 100 -2.58 -2.67 -18.01
CA ASP A 100 -2.49 -3.82 -18.92
C ASP A 100 -3.88 -4.25 -19.38
N THR A 101 -4.02 -4.43 -20.70
CA THR A 101 -5.30 -4.67 -21.36
C THR A 101 -5.70 -6.15 -21.44
N LYS A 102 -4.82 -7.06 -21.02
CA LYS A 102 -5.15 -8.51 -21.03
C LYS A 102 -6.41 -8.76 -20.21
N GLU A 103 -7.33 -9.52 -20.75
CA GLU A 103 -8.62 -9.80 -20.13
C GLU A 103 -8.45 -10.50 -18.79
N ASN A 104 -7.58 -11.50 -18.72
CA ASN A 104 -7.23 -12.22 -17.51
C ASN A 104 -6.05 -11.59 -16.73
N GLY A 105 -5.60 -10.39 -17.11
CA GLY A 105 -4.51 -9.70 -16.45
C GLY A 105 -4.92 -9.16 -15.07
N PHE A 106 -4.17 -9.55 -14.04
CA PHE A 106 -4.27 -8.98 -12.70
C PHE A 106 -3.22 -7.88 -12.57
N VAL A 107 -3.67 -6.64 -12.38
CA VAL A 107 -2.79 -5.46 -12.45
C VAL A 107 -2.48 -4.88 -11.07
N SER A 108 -1.32 -4.22 -10.97
CA SER A 108 -0.95 -3.47 -9.77
C SER A 108 -1.92 -2.29 -9.53
N PRO A 109 -2.45 -2.13 -8.32
CA PRO A 109 -3.33 -1.02 -8.00
C PRO A 109 -2.61 0.33 -7.88
N CYS A 110 -1.30 0.35 -7.67
CA CYS A 110 -0.52 1.55 -7.39
C CYS A 110 0.96 1.38 -7.74
N ASP A 111 1.70 2.49 -7.81
CA ASP A 111 3.16 2.46 -7.79
C ASP A 111 3.60 1.99 -6.40
N SER A 112 4.42 0.95 -6.33
CA SER A 112 4.76 0.35 -5.03
C SER A 112 5.90 -0.67 -5.11
N ARG A 113 6.22 -1.21 -3.95
CA ARG A 113 7.04 -2.42 -3.78
C ARG A 113 6.12 -3.56 -3.38
N LEU A 114 6.02 -4.55 -4.26
CA LEU A 114 5.13 -5.71 -4.13
C LEU A 114 5.87 -6.90 -3.52
N THR A 115 5.21 -7.53 -2.55
CA THR A 115 5.53 -8.89 -2.08
C THR A 115 4.24 -9.70 -2.02
N VAL A 116 4.30 -10.96 -2.41
CA VAL A 116 3.17 -11.90 -2.36
C VAL A 116 3.44 -12.95 -1.30
N TYR A 117 2.46 -13.22 -0.47
CA TYR A 117 2.52 -14.22 0.59
C TYR A 117 1.43 -15.26 0.38
N ASP A 118 1.77 -16.53 0.51
CA ASP A 118 0.77 -17.59 0.58
C ASP A 118 0.11 -17.58 1.96
N ILE A 119 -1.19 -17.80 1.98
CA ILE A 119 -2.00 -17.92 3.19
C ILE A 119 -2.17 -19.41 3.44
N ASP A 120 -1.89 -19.86 4.67
CA ASP A 120 -2.07 -21.25 5.00
C ASP A 120 -3.54 -21.70 4.88
N ASP A 121 -3.74 -23.01 4.74
CA ASP A 121 -5.09 -23.61 4.64
C ASP A 121 -5.62 -24.05 6.02
N THR A 122 -5.03 -23.54 7.11
CA THR A 122 -5.46 -23.82 8.47
C THR A 122 -6.65 -22.94 8.87
N SER A 123 -7.28 -23.26 9.99
CA SER A 123 -8.43 -22.53 10.52
C SER A 123 -8.16 -21.05 10.83
N HIS A 124 -6.89 -20.65 10.93
CA HIS A 124 -6.50 -19.28 11.29
C HIS A 124 -6.13 -18.41 10.08
N ALA A 125 -6.00 -18.99 8.86
CA ALA A 125 -5.58 -18.29 7.65
C ALA A 125 -4.37 -17.39 7.92
N ILE A 126 -3.26 -18.04 8.35
CA ILE A 126 -2.03 -17.38 8.79
C ILE A 126 -1.14 -17.09 7.58
N PHE A 127 -0.42 -15.99 7.64
CA PHE A 127 0.65 -15.66 6.72
C PHE A 127 1.79 -14.96 7.46
N ASN A 128 3.00 -15.07 6.96
CA ASN A 128 4.17 -14.52 7.60
C ASN A 128 4.73 -13.35 6.78
N ILE A 129 4.88 -12.20 7.43
CA ILE A 129 5.60 -11.05 6.87
C ILE A 129 6.91 -10.95 7.64
N LYS A 130 8.02 -11.30 7.01
CA LYS A 130 9.32 -11.46 7.66
C LYS A 130 9.20 -12.41 8.87
N ASP A 131 9.64 -11.97 10.04
CA ASP A 131 9.62 -12.73 11.28
C ASP A 131 8.32 -12.57 12.09
N SER A 132 7.32 -11.89 11.54
CA SER A 132 6.04 -11.63 12.21
C SER A 132 4.91 -12.42 11.59
N GLN A 133 4.21 -13.16 12.44
CA GLN A 133 3.02 -13.92 12.07
C GLN A 133 1.77 -13.04 12.15
N TYR A 134 0.94 -13.09 11.11
CA TYR A 134 -0.34 -12.40 11.02
C TYR A 134 -1.45 -13.41 10.72
N SER A 135 -2.68 -13.11 11.14
CA SER A 135 -3.86 -13.84 10.69
C SER A 135 -4.83 -12.91 9.95
N LEU A 136 -5.51 -13.43 8.95
CA LEU A 136 -6.54 -12.67 8.23
C LEU A 136 -7.70 -12.27 9.16
N GLU A 137 -8.02 -13.10 10.16
CA GLU A 137 -9.02 -12.76 11.17
C GLU A 137 -8.68 -11.44 11.89
N GLN A 138 -7.42 -11.28 12.31
CA GLN A 138 -6.96 -10.04 12.94
C GLN A 138 -6.95 -8.87 11.96
N LEU A 139 -6.62 -9.15 10.70
CA LEU A 139 -6.57 -8.13 9.65
C LEU A 139 -7.97 -7.60 9.31
N PHE A 140 -8.98 -8.46 9.17
CA PHE A 140 -10.35 -8.08 8.86
C PHE A 140 -11.22 -7.78 10.09
N ARG A 141 -10.81 -8.25 11.27
CA ARG A 141 -11.66 -8.37 12.47
C ARG A 141 -12.97 -9.12 12.17
N ASP A 142 -12.87 -10.14 11.32
CA ASP A 142 -13.99 -10.94 10.84
C ASP A 142 -13.50 -12.36 10.48
N LYS A 143 -13.83 -13.32 11.35
CA LYS A 143 -13.41 -14.72 11.20
C LYS A 143 -14.03 -15.37 9.96
N LYS A 144 -15.34 -15.16 9.71
CA LYS A 144 -16.02 -15.75 8.55
C LYS A 144 -15.46 -15.23 7.24
N LEU A 145 -15.06 -13.95 7.21
CA LEU A 145 -14.41 -13.39 6.03
C LEU A 145 -13.01 -13.97 5.86
N ALA A 146 -12.24 -14.15 6.93
CA ALA A 146 -10.90 -14.73 6.87
C ALA A 146 -10.93 -16.16 6.32
N GLU A 147 -11.87 -16.99 6.74
CA GLU A 147 -12.05 -18.37 6.26
C GLU A 147 -12.23 -18.47 4.74
N ARG A 148 -12.81 -17.45 4.10
CA ARG A 148 -12.99 -17.40 2.64
C ARG A 148 -11.67 -17.41 1.86
N TYR A 149 -10.59 -16.95 2.47
CA TYR A 149 -9.29 -16.75 1.82
C TYR A 149 -8.22 -17.75 2.25
N ARG A 150 -8.60 -18.82 2.96
CA ARG A 150 -7.70 -19.92 3.31
C ARG A 150 -7.10 -20.53 2.06
N GLY A 151 -5.80 -20.83 2.09
CA GLY A 151 -5.05 -21.33 0.95
C GLY A 151 -4.92 -20.36 -0.22
N GLY A 152 -5.38 -19.11 -0.04
CA GLY A 152 -5.27 -18.04 -1.04
C GLY A 152 -3.95 -17.27 -0.94
N ARG A 153 -3.92 -16.06 -1.47
CA ARG A 153 -2.72 -15.20 -1.47
C ARG A 153 -3.00 -13.80 -0.97
N LEU A 154 -2.03 -13.26 -0.24
CA LEU A 154 -1.98 -11.87 0.18
C LEU A 154 -0.91 -11.14 -0.65
N TRP A 155 -1.33 -10.07 -1.30
CA TRP A 155 -0.51 -9.19 -2.13
C TRP A 155 -0.29 -7.89 -1.38
N LEU A 156 0.94 -7.63 -0.96
CA LEU A 156 1.32 -6.46 -0.17
C LEU A 156 2.00 -5.43 -1.07
N PHE A 157 1.33 -4.33 -1.34
CA PHE A 157 1.82 -3.20 -2.13
C PHE A 157 2.21 -2.07 -1.17
N ARG A 158 3.49 -1.94 -0.89
CA ARG A 158 4.03 -0.91 0.01
C ARG A 158 4.44 0.31 -0.79
N LEU A 159 3.75 1.42 -0.61
CA LEU A 159 4.08 2.70 -1.23
C LEU A 159 5.12 3.42 -0.38
N CYS A 160 6.20 3.85 -1.01
CA CYS A 160 7.16 4.76 -0.41
C CYS A 160 6.73 6.21 -0.64
N VAL A 161 7.29 7.12 0.12
CA VAL A 161 6.91 8.54 0.08
C VAL A 161 7.15 9.22 -1.27
N ASP A 162 8.04 8.67 -2.08
CA ASP A 162 8.38 9.09 -3.45
C ASP A 162 7.46 8.51 -4.52
N ASP A 163 6.74 7.44 -4.23
CA ASP A 163 5.84 6.79 -5.17
C ASP A 163 4.62 7.67 -5.52
N TYR A 164 3.87 7.29 -6.55
CA TYR A 164 2.60 7.89 -6.90
C TYR A 164 1.49 7.36 -6.00
N HIS A 165 0.78 8.23 -5.28
CA HIS A 165 -0.13 7.83 -4.19
C HIS A 165 -1.61 7.77 -4.57
N ARG A 166 -1.95 7.81 -5.87
CA ARG A 166 -3.28 7.43 -6.34
C ARG A 166 -3.32 5.94 -6.64
N TYR A 167 -4.47 5.34 -6.48
CA TYR A 167 -4.66 3.92 -6.72
C TYR A 167 -5.95 3.64 -7.49
N ILE A 168 -5.94 2.51 -8.20
CA ILE A 168 -6.99 2.08 -9.11
C ILE A 168 -7.59 0.74 -8.67
N TYR A 169 -8.75 0.41 -9.21
CA TYR A 169 -9.26 -0.95 -9.15
C TYR A 169 -8.43 -1.86 -10.04
N ASN A 170 -7.98 -2.96 -9.48
CA ASN A 170 -7.13 -3.95 -10.15
C ASN A 170 -7.93 -4.94 -11.02
N VAL A 171 -9.23 -5.06 -10.81
CA VAL A 171 -10.19 -5.87 -11.58
C VAL A 171 -11.52 -5.15 -11.73
N SER A 172 -12.32 -5.57 -12.71
CA SER A 172 -13.72 -5.17 -12.83
C SER A 172 -14.60 -6.03 -11.92
N GLY A 173 -15.71 -5.46 -11.41
CA GLY A 173 -16.64 -6.20 -10.57
C GLY A 173 -17.61 -5.31 -9.79
N ARG A 174 -18.23 -5.88 -8.76
CA ARG A 174 -19.13 -5.17 -7.83
C ARG A 174 -18.44 -4.99 -6.50
N GLN A 175 -18.20 -3.74 -6.13
CA GLN A 175 -17.68 -3.36 -4.82
C GLN A 175 -18.78 -3.45 -3.76
N SER A 176 -18.45 -3.93 -2.56
CA SER A 176 -19.28 -3.78 -1.35
C SER A 176 -19.16 -2.36 -0.77
N ASP A 177 -19.93 -2.05 0.25
CA ASP A 177 -19.64 -0.89 1.10
C ASP A 177 -18.23 -1.01 1.69
N VAL A 178 -17.55 0.13 1.86
CA VAL A 178 -16.25 0.21 2.52
C VAL A 178 -16.45 0.10 4.02
N ARG A 179 -15.69 -0.79 4.65
CA ARG A 179 -15.61 -0.93 6.12
C ARG A 179 -14.34 -0.31 6.63
N ARG A 180 -14.46 0.50 7.66
CA ARG A 180 -13.32 1.11 8.36
C ARG A 180 -13.04 0.39 9.68
N ILE A 181 -11.77 0.12 9.92
CA ILE A 181 -11.24 -0.44 11.17
C ILE A 181 -10.31 0.61 11.77
N GLU A 182 -10.76 1.18 12.88
CA GLU A 182 -9.97 2.18 13.60
C GLU A 182 -8.78 1.51 14.31
N GLY A 183 -7.67 2.24 14.31
CA GLY A 183 -6.41 1.84 14.92
C GLY A 183 -5.48 3.03 15.13
N VAL A 184 -4.20 2.76 15.18
CA VAL A 184 -3.13 3.76 15.28
C VAL A 184 -2.50 4.02 13.91
N TYR A 185 -1.43 4.82 13.88
CA TYR A 185 -0.71 5.14 12.65
C TYR A 185 0.80 4.90 12.83
N HIS A 186 1.23 3.64 12.85
CA HIS A 186 2.65 3.31 12.75
C HIS A 186 3.16 3.52 11.32
N THR A 187 4.46 3.84 11.16
CA THR A 187 5.06 3.88 9.83
C THR A 187 5.03 2.48 9.18
N VAL A 188 4.81 2.43 7.87
CA VAL A 188 4.92 1.18 7.08
C VAL A 188 6.35 0.88 6.63
N ASN A 189 7.34 1.64 7.11
CA ASN A 189 8.75 1.32 6.89
C ASN A 189 9.07 -0.05 7.51
N PRO A 190 9.81 -0.91 6.81
CA PRO A 190 10.15 -2.25 7.29
C PRO A 190 10.81 -2.31 8.67
N ILE A 191 11.52 -1.26 9.09
CA ILE A 191 12.13 -1.16 10.42
C ILE A 191 11.08 -1.22 11.53
N ALA A 192 9.92 -0.60 11.35
CA ALA A 192 8.87 -0.63 12.37
C ALA A 192 8.24 -2.02 12.52
N SER A 193 8.25 -2.84 11.47
CA SER A 193 7.76 -4.23 11.51
C SER A 193 8.58 -5.13 12.44
N GLU A 194 9.83 -4.74 12.76
CA GLU A 194 10.68 -5.44 13.74
C GLU A 194 10.15 -5.27 15.18
N TYR A 195 9.36 -4.23 15.43
CA TYR A 195 8.89 -3.88 16.78
C TYR A 195 7.38 -4.02 16.95
N TYR A 196 6.59 -3.78 15.89
CA TYR A 196 5.13 -3.74 15.93
C TYR A 196 4.49 -4.49 14.75
N ARG A 197 3.33 -5.08 14.98
CA ARG A 197 2.54 -5.74 13.93
C ARG A 197 1.66 -4.72 13.19
N ILE A 198 2.30 -3.85 12.41
CA ILE A 198 1.76 -2.63 11.81
C ILE A 198 0.42 -2.83 11.11
N TYR A 199 0.35 -3.84 10.24
CA TYR A 199 -0.80 -4.01 9.33
C TYR A 199 -2.10 -4.34 10.08
N LYS A 200 -2.04 -4.97 11.25
CA LYS A 200 -3.22 -5.25 12.08
C LYS A 200 -3.53 -4.16 13.10
N GLU A 201 -2.56 -3.29 13.40
CA GLU A 201 -2.70 -2.22 14.40
C GLU A 201 -3.11 -0.90 13.77
N ASN A 202 -2.67 -0.62 12.54
CA ASN A 202 -2.98 0.63 11.85
C ASN A 202 -4.47 0.72 11.45
N THR A 203 -4.94 1.98 11.43
CA THR A 203 -6.23 2.33 10.83
C THR A 203 -6.23 1.90 9.38
N ARG A 204 -7.27 1.20 8.97
CA ARG A 204 -7.44 0.66 7.62
C ARG A 204 -8.89 0.67 7.17
N GLU A 205 -9.06 0.73 5.86
CA GLU A 205 -10.36 0.59 5.23
C GLU A 205 -10.31 -0.59 4.27
N TYR A 206 -11.41 -1.32 4.12
CA TYR A 206 -11.48 -2.38 3.12
C TYR A 206 -12.86 -2.51 2.50
N CYS A 207 -12.88 -2.99 1.28
CA CYS A 207 -14.08 -3.44 0.58
C CYS A 207 -13.84 -4.81 -0.06
N LEU A 208 -14.93 -5.47 -0.43
CA LEU A 208 -14.89 -6.71 -1.20
C LEU A 208 -15.27 -6.38 -2.64
N ILE A 209 -14.49 -6.85 -3.60
CA ILE A 209 -14.79 -6.72 -5.02
C ILE A 209 -15.14 -8.11 -5.53
N LYS A 210 -16.42 -8.33 -5.82
CA LYS A 210 -16.89 -9.57 -6.47
C LYS A 210 -16.67 -9.43 -7.96
N SER A 211 -15.61 -10.03 -8.47
CA SER A 211 -15.29 -10.13 -9.88
C SER A 211 -15.89 -11.41 -10.45
N GLU A 212 -16.23 -11.39 -11.73
CA GLU A 212 -16.79 -12.56 -12.44
C GLU A 212 -15.75 -13.68 -12.54
N ASN A 213 -14.52 -13.35 -12.91
CA ASN A 213 -13.47 -14.34 -13.16
C ASN A 213 -12.52 -14.52 -11.97
N ALA A 214 -12.14 -13.42 -11.27
CA ALA A 214 -11.17 -13.45 -10.17
C ALA A 214 -11.76 -13.85 -8.80
N GLY A 215 -13.05 -14.21 -8.73
CA GLY A 215 -13.75 -14.49 -7.48
C GLY A 215 -13.96 -13.23 -6.64
N THR A 216 -13.90 -13.34 -5.32
CA THR A 216 -14.04 -12.19 -4.43
C THR A 216 -12.68 -11.76 -3.91
N ILE A 217 -12.26 -10.55 -4.24
CA ILE A 217 -11.01 -9.94 -3.79
C ILE A 217 -11.31 -9.03 -2.60
N ALA A 218 -10.58 -9.18 -1.51
CA ALA A 218 -10.57 -8.15 -0.47
C ALA A 218 -9.53 -7.10 -0.84
N TYR A 219 -9.95 -5.86 -0.93
CA TYR A 219 -9.12 -4.70 -1.25
C TYR A 219 -9.05 -3.81 -0.02
N MET A 220 -7.86 -3.67 0.56
CA MET A 220 -7.65 -2.95 1.82
C MET A 220 -6.60 -1.86 1.65
N GLU A 221 -6.91 -0.66 2.11
CA GLU A 221 -6.00 0.46 2.28
C GLU A 221 -5.58 0.56 3.74
N VAL A 222 -4.28 0.64 3.99
CA VAL A 222 -3.71 0.78 5.35
C VAL A 222 -3.03 2.13 5.47
N GLY A 223 -3.48 2.93 6.42
CA GLY A 223 -2.87 4.22 6.75
C GLY A 223 -1.57 4.07 7.53
N ALA A 224 -0.74 5.14 7.53
CA ALA A 224 0.55 5.14 8.21
C ALA A 224 0.83 6.44 8.97
N LEU A 225 1.98 6.49 9.66
CA LEU A 225 2.42 7.57 10.55
C LEU A 225 2.41 8.94 9.85
N LEU A 226 1.88 9.93 10.57
CA LEU A 226 1.70 11.34 10.22
C LEU A 226 0.69 11.61 9.10
N VAL A 227 0.23 10.58 8.38
CA VAL A 227 -0.67 10.77 7.26
C VAL A 227 -1.45 9.49 6.98
N GLY A 228 -2.49 9.28 7.64
CA GLY A 228 -3.31 8.10 7.40
C GLY A 228 -4.63 8.39 6.71
N LYS A 229 -4.76 9.53 6.01
CA LYS A 229 -6.03 9.83 5.36
C LYS A 229 -6.15 9.06 4.06
N ILE A 230 -6.99 8.05 4.11
CA ILE A 230 -7.47 7.28 2.97
C ILE A 230 -8.64 8.08 2.36
N GLU A 231 -8.56 8.39 1.07
CA GLU A 231 -9.58 9.15 0.35
C GLU A 231 -10.15 8.29 -0.79
N ASN A 232 -11.09 7.41 -0.45
CA ASN A 232 -11.80 6.59 -1.43
C ASN A 232 -12.84 7.41 -2.21
N ARG A 233 -12.93 7.23 -3.53
CA ARG A 233 -13.92 7.90 -4.39
C ARG A 233 -15.32 7.38 -4.12
N ASN A 234 -15.44 6.07 -3.98
CA ASN A 234 -16.69 5.39 -3.71
C ASN A 234 -16.60 4.62 -2.39
N ILE A 235 -17.42 5.00 -1.42
CA ILE A 235 -17.50 4.33 -0.11
C ILE A 235 -18.70 3.37 -0.03
N ARG A 236 -19.63 3.47 -1.00
CA ARG A 236 -20.83 2.64 -1.09
C ARG A 236 -20.69 1.59 -2.17
N LYS A 237 -21.54 0.60 -2.08
CA LYS A 237 -21.69 -0.47 -3.07
C LYS A 237 -21.90 0.12 -4.46
N CYS A 238 -21.07 -0.28 -5.42
CA CYS A 238 -21.14 0.15 -6.82
C CYS A 238 -20.48 -0.83 -7.76
N THR A 239 -20.70 -0.69 -9.06
CA THR A 239 -19.95 -1.38 -10.10
C THR A 239 -18.68 -0.60 -10.41
N VAL A 240 -17.57 -1.31 -10.57
CA VAL A 240 -16.25 -0.74 -10.80
C VAL A 240 -15.58 -1.41 -12.00
N LYS A 241 -14.65 -0.70 -12.65
CA LYS A 241 -13.90 -1.19 -13.80
C LYS A 241 -12.41 -1.27 -13.49
N LYS A 242 -11.72 -2.28 -14.02
CA LYS A 242 -10.26 -2.36 -14.00
C LYS A 242 -9.65 -1.07 -14.56
N GLY A 243 -8.68 -0.49 -13.85
CA GLY A 243 -8.06 0.79 -14.22
C GLY A 243 -8.80 2.05 -13.75
N GLN A 244 -10.05 1.94 -13.30
CA GLN A 244 -10.78 3.07 -12.74
C GLN A 244 -10.13 3.54 -11.43
N GLU A 245 -9.96 4.87 -11.25
CA GLU A 245 -9.42 5.43 -10.00
C GLU A 245 -10.34 5.07 -8.82
N LYS A 246 -9.76 4.39 -7.82
CA LYS A 246 -10.44 4.05 -6.56
C LYS A 246 -10.25 5.13 -5.50
N GLY A 247 -9.06 5.76 -5.46
CA GLY A 247 -8.77 6.77 -4.46
C GLY A 247 -7.33 7.24 -4.45
N ASN A 248 -6.98 7.90 -3.37
CA ASN A 248 -5.61 8.35 -3.09
C ASN A 248 -5.32 8.34 -1.59
N PHE A 249 -4.04 8.28 -1.26
CA PHE A 249 -3.56 8.60 0.08
C PHE A 249 -3.15 10.07 0.15
N ALA A 250 -3.39 10.72 1.29
CA ALA A 250 -2.74 11.97 1.62
C ALA A 250 -1.30 11.68 2.12
N PHE A 251 -0.49 12.72 2.39
CA PHE A 251 0.95 12.60 2.69
C PHE A 251 1.28 11.51 3.71
N GLY A 252 2.28 10.66 3.40
CA GLY A 252 2.89 9.62 4.23
C GLY A 252 3.03 8.28 3.52
N GLY A 253 3.80 7.38 4.12
CA GLY A 253 3.86 5.99 3.68
C GLY A 253 2.48 5.34 3.78
N SER A 254 2.18 4.42 2.89
CA SER A 254 0.89 3.73 2.84
C SER A 254 1.06 2.33 2.28
N THR A 255 0.04 1.51 2.45
CA THR A 255 0.06 0.15 1.93
C THR A 255 -1.31 -0.22 1.38
N ILE A 256 -1.33 -0.87 0.24
CA ILE A 256 -2.51 -1.58 -0.26
C ILE A 256 -2.29 -3.06 -0.06
N ILE A 257 -3.28 -3.74 0.49
CA ILE A 257 -3.30 -5.18 0.63
C ILE A 257 -4.46 -5.72 -0.22
N LEU A 258 -4.14 -6.60 -1.16
CA LEU A 258 -5.15 -7.39 -1.85
C LEU A 258 -5.11 -8.81 -1.31
N VAL A 259 -6.28 -9.41 -1.09
CA VAL A 259 -6.36 -10.82 -0.70
C VAL A 259 -7.22 -11.55 -1.73
N THR A 260 -6.64 -12.57 -2.34
CA THR A 260 -7.28 -13.40 -3.37
C THR A 260 -7.58 -14.78 -2.82
N GLN A 261 -8.67 -15.38 -3.30
CA GLN A 261 -9.07 -16.73 -2.94
C GLN A 261 -8.11 -17.77 -3.54
N LYS A 262 -8.09 -18.95 -2.96
CA LYS A 262 -7.33 -20.11 -3.44
C LYS A 262 -7.56 -20.33 -4.92
N ASP A 263 -6.48 -20.54 -5.67
CA ASP A 263 -6.43 -20.87 -7.08
C ASP A 263 -7.14 -19.88 -8.03
N LYS A 264 -7.43 -18.65 -7.58
CA LYS A 264 -8.09 -17.62 -8.41
C LYS A 264 -7.13 -16.70 -9.13
N VAL A 265 -5.97 -16.44 -8.56
CA VAL A 265 -4.95 -15.55 -9.16
C VAL A 265 -3.56 -16.13 -8.95
N THR A 266 -2.80 -16.19 -10.03
CA THR A 266 -1.41 -16.66 -10.02
C THR A 266 -0.47 -15.49 -10.27
N PRO A 267 0.52 -15.20 -9.38
CA PRO A 267 1.51 -14.16 -9.61
C PRO A 267 2.43 -14.50 -10.78
N LEU A 268 3.01 -13.49 -11.41
CA LEU A 268 4.09 -13.70 -12.36
C LEU A 268 5.25 -14.44 -11.69
N MET A 269 5.91 -15.35 -12.41
CA MET A 269 6.99 -16.19 -11.89
C MET A 269 8.11 -15.36 -11.24
N GLU A 270 8.47 -14.22 -11.84
CA GLU A 270 9.48 -13.33 -11.29
C GLU A 270 9.05 -12.73 -9.93
N ILE A 271 7.78 -12.32 -9.80
CA ILE A 271 7.23 -11.76 -8.56
C ILE A 271 7.15 -12.86 -7.49
N ALA A 272 6.73 -14.05 -7.84
CA ALA A 272 6.69 -15.20 -6.92
C ALA A 272 8.10 -15.57 -6.43
N GLY A 273 9.07 -15.66 -7.34
CA GLY A 273 10.46 -15.96 -7.02
C GLY A 273 11.10 -14.90 -6.11
N ASN A 274 10.93 -13.61 -6.44
CA ASN A 274 11.42 -12.54 -5.58
C ASN A 274 10.78 -12.58 -4.19
N SER A 275 9.47 -12.82 -4.12
CA SER A 275 8.72 -12.90 -2.85
C SER A 275 9.20 -14.06 -1.97
N SER A 276 9.50 -15.23 -2.55
CA SER A 276 10.05 -16.38 -1.82
C SER A 276 11.45 -16.12 -1.25
N GLU A 277 12.23 -15.25 -1.90
CA GLU A 277 13.53 -14.78 -1.43
C GLU A 277 13.43 -13.56 -0.47
N HIS A 278 12.23 -13.18 -0.07
CA HIS A 278 11.95 -11.96 0.72
C HIS A 278 12.43 -10.66 0.06
N VAL A 279 12.44 -10.62 -1.27
CA VAL A 279 12.79 -9.47 -2.10
C VAL A 279 11.52 -8.79 -2.59
N GLU A 280 11.41 -7.48 -2.37
CA GLU A 280 10.31 -6.69 -2.92
C GLU A 280 10.53 -6.42 -4.41
N THR A 281 9.46 -6.53 -5.21
CA THR A 281 9.47 -6.21 -6.64
C THR A 281 8.87 -4.83 -6.86
N ARG A 282 9.61 -3.91 -7.51
CA ARG A 282 9.05 -2.61 -7.87
C ARG A 282 8.06 -2.77 -9.02
N VAL A 283 6.85 -2.25 -8.81
CA VAL A 283 5.77 -2.28 -9.80
C VAL A 283 5.15 -0.89 -9.96
N ARG A 284 4.64 -0.61 -11.15
CA ARG A 284 3.89 0.62 -11.44
C ARG A 284 2.39 0.35 -11.43
N GLN A 285 1.61 1.38 -11.15
CA GLN A 285 0.15 1.32 -11.26
C GLN A 285 -0.25 0.86 -12.67
N GLY A 286 -1.16 -0.10 -12.74
CA GLY A 286 -1.65 -0.67 -14.00
C GLY A 286 -0.76 -1.76 -14.60
N GLU A 287 0.45 -1.97 -14.09
CA GLU A 287 1.36 -3.01 -14.58
C GLU A 287 0.84 -4.40 -14.26
N LEU A 288 1.03 -5.35 -15.20
CA LEU A 288 0.65 -6.74 -15.02
C LEU A 288 1.49 -7.38 -13.92
N VAL A 289 0.85 -7.93 -12.89
CA VAL A 289 1.53 -8.59 -11.76
C VAL A 289 1.15 -10.06 -11.61
N GLY A 290 0.12 -10.51 -12.31
CA GLY A 290 -0.35 -11.90 -12.28
C GLY A 290 -1.44 -12.16 -13.29
N PHE A 291 -1.98 -13.38 -13.26
CA PHE A 291 -3.07 -13.80 -14.11
C PHE A 291 -4.24 -14.35 -13.29
N ILE A 292 -5.44 -14.03 -13.73
CA ILE A 292 -6.68 -14.63 -13.25
C ILE A 292 -6.80 -15.99 -13.93
N ASN A 293 -7.04 -17.04 -13.14
CA ASN A 293 -7.14 -18.43 -13.59
C ASN A 293 -8.56 -18.78 -14.05
#